data_5357e5100720f8930f3e10115bfbe0ea
#
_entry.id   5357e5100720f8930f3e10115bfbe0ea
#
_cell.length_a   1.000
_cell.length_b   1.000
_cell.length_c   1.000
_cell.angle_alpha   90.00
_cell.angle_beta   90.00
_cell.angle_gamma   90.00
#
_symmetry.space_group_name_H-M   'P 1'
#
loop_
_entity.id
_entity.type
_entity.pdbx_description
1 polymer ?
#
loop_
_entity_poly.entity_id
_entity_poly.type
_entity_poly.pdbx_seq_one_letter_code
_entity_poly.pdbx_strand_id
1 'polypeptide(L)'
;MKRIKRVFVANRGEIALRIVNACQELGLETVVGASDADRKGMAARRADRAVVIGPAPAAESYLRDDLVVQAALGTECDAIHPGYGFLSESPKLAARAQENGLIFIGPPAEVMELSGDKLRAREEAARAGVPILPGREVAPEDDPREVADELGYPVLVKAAGGGGGRGIKLAKDGDELDNLLSLARSEAGAAFGDERVYLERFVANARHLEVQIAADAHGAFVHLGERDCSVQRRYQKVIEEAPAPNLDPATRNALTAEAVAFAKAIGYRNLGTVEFVLDADTGEHFFLEINCRIQVEHPVTEAVTGRDLVELQLHIADGDPLGFTQSDVVLDGHAIECRLNAEDVARGFMPSPGTLSLFSIPDLRQLRVDTHLCPGGTIPPYYDSLMAKLIAHAEGRDATIDVLLEALEDLDVEGVETNRALLISVLAHEDFRRGAVSTDWLERAIV
;
A
#
# COMPACT_ATOMS: atom_id res chain seq x y z
N MET A 1 19.68 20.59 15.97
CA MET A 1 19.22 19.66 17.04
C MET A 1 18.05 18.87 16.47
N LYS A 2 18.04 17.54 16.53
CA LYS A 2 16.91 16.72 16.11
C LYS A 2 15.65 17.17 16.87
N ARG A 3 14.53 17.38 16.16
CA ARG A 3 13.23 17.75 16.76
C ARG A 3 12.51 16.52 17.29
N ILE A 4 12.65 15.38 16.59
CA ILE A 4 12.03 14.11 16.95
C ILE A 4 12.97 13.35 17.88
N LYS A 5 12.48 13.01 19.08
CA LYS A 5 13.16 12.16 20.07
C LYS A 5 12.31 10.96 20.43
N ARG A 6 10.98 11.11 20.44
CA ARG A 6 10.03 10.06 20.78
C ARG A 6 8.89 10.02 19.76
N VAL A 7 8.68 8.84 19.18
CA VAL A 7 7.67 8.60 18.14
C VAL A 7 6.50 7.80 18.69
N PHE A 8 5.29 8.29 18.49
CA PHE A 8 4.07 7.53 18.71
C PHE A 8 3.76 6.70 17.46
N VAL A 9 3.75 5.39 17.58
CA VAL A 9 3.41 4.46 16.50
C VAL A 9 1.91 4.20 16.53
N ALA A 10 1.18 4.81 15.61
CA ALA A 10 -0.28 4.75 15.51
C ALA A 10 -0.73 3.60 14.57
N ASN A 11 -0.19 2.42 14.77
CA ASN A 11 -0.48 1.25 13.98
C ASN A 11 -0.22 -0.05 14.77
N ARG A 12 -0.46 -1.20 14.13
CA ARG A 12 -0.31 -2.54 14.70
C ARG A 12 0.45 -3.48 13.76
N GLY A 13 0.59 -4.71 14.22
CA GLY A 13 1.10 -5.79 13.37
C GLY A 13 2.56 -5.62 12.98
N GLU A 14 2.88 -6.05 11.77
CA GLU A 14 4.26 -6.05 11.29
C GLU A 14 4.77 -4.63 11.06
N ILE A 15 3.93 -3.72 10.53
CA ILE A 15 4.35 -2.35 10.25
C ILE A 15 4.64 -1.55 11.54
N ALA A 16 3.88 -1.80 12.61
CA ALA A 16 4.20 -1.18 13.90
C ALA A 16 5.56 -1.66 14.42
N LEU A 17 5.85 -2.96 14.31
CA LEU A 17 7.15 -3.51 14.67
C LEU A 17 8.27 -2.97 13.79
N ARG A 18 8.03 -2.87 12.47
CA ARG A 18 8.97 -2.29 11.50
C ARG A 18 9.35 -0.85 11.86
N ILE A 19 8.35 -0.02 12.22
CA ILE A 19 8.59 1.36 12.64
C ILE A 19 9.35 1.41 13.98
N VAL A 20 8.99 0.57 14.94
CA VAL A 20 9.70 0.49 16.23
C VAL A 20 11.17 0.16 16.01
N ASN A 21 11.49 -0.82 15.15
CA ASN A 21 12.87 -1.20 14.86
C ASN A 21 13.64 -0.04 14.21
N ALA A 22 13.10 0.62 13.18
CA ALA A 22 13.75 1.76 12.53
C ALA A 22 14.00 2.92 13.52
N CYS A 23 13.01 3.23 14.37
CA CYS A 23 13.20 4.25 15.42
C CYS A 23 14.33 3.89 16.38
N GLN A 24 14.42 2.62 16.81
CA GLN A 24 15.48 2.15 17.72
C GLN A 24 16.87 2.20 17.07
N GLU A 25 16.98 1.87 15.79
CA GLU A 25 18.23 1.99 15.01
C GLU A 25 18.70 3.44 14.92
N LEU A 26 17.77 4.38 14.84
CA LEU A 26 18.06 5.82 14.88
C LEU A 26 18.25 6.38 16.30
N GLY A 27 18.08 5.57 17.35
CA GLY A 27 18.18 5.98 18.75
C GLY A 27 17.00 6.85 19.21
N LEU A 28 15.82 6.68 18.60
CA LEU A 28 14.58 7.37 18.97
C LEU A 28 13.77 6.49 19.93
N GLU A 29 13.18 7.11 20.95
CA GLU A 29 12.23 6.43 21.84
C GLU A 29 10.89 6.16 21.12
N THR A 30 10.25 5.05 21.49
CA THR A 30 9.02 4.58 20.85
C THR A 30 7.88 4.37 21.83
N VAL A 31 6.68 4.80 21.46
CA VAL A 31 5.44 4.50 22.17
C VAL A 31 4.46 3.87 21.18
N VAL A 32 4.05 2.63 21.42
CA VAL A 32 3.05 1.96 20.58
C VAL A 32 1.65 2.16 21.15
N GLY A 33 0.73 2.71 20.35
CA GLY A 33 -0.69 2.70 20.64
C GLY A 33 -1.29 1.34 20.27
N ALA A 34 -1.74 0.58 21.25
CA ALA A 34 -2.28 -0.76 21.05
C ALA A 34 -3.75 -0.85 21.47
N SER A 35 -4.56 -1.58 20.71
CA SER A 35 -5.88 -2.01 21.21
C SER A 35 -5.74 -3.10 22.29
N ASP A 36 -6.82 -3.44 22.95
CA ASP A 36 -6.84 -4.55 23.91
C ASP A 36 -6.37 -5.88 23.28
N ALA A 37 -6.66 -6.13 22.00
CA ALA A 37 -6.23 -7.33 21.30
C ALA A 37 -4.70 -7.36 21.08
N ASP A 38 -4.08 -6.21 20.85
CA ASP A 38 -2.65 -6.10 20.48
C ASP A 38 -1.75 -5.71 21.65
N ARG A 39 -2.29 -5.46 22.85
CA ARG A 39 -1.52 -4.99 24.04
C ARG A 39 -0.36 -5.91 24.45
N LYS A 40 -0.39 -7.17 24.03
CA LYS A 40 0.65 -8.17 24.26
C LYS A 40 1.38 -8.56 22.98
N GLY A 41 1.08 -7.89 21.85
CA GLY A 41 1.72 -8.11 20.57
C GLY A 41 3.21 -7.78 20.56
N MET A 42 3.92 -8.22 19.55
CA MET A 42 5.38 -8.07 19.47
C MET A 42 5.79 -6.61 19.43
N ALA A 43 5.09 -5.75 18.69
CA ALA A 43 5.37 -4.32 18.62
C ALA A 43 5.24 -3.65 20.01
N ALA A 44 4.16 -3.96 20.75
CA ALA A 44 3.94 -3.42 22.11
C ALA A 44 5.01 -3.89 23.11
N ARG A 45 5.55 -5.09 22.96
CA ARG A 45 6.64 -5.62 23.80
C ARG A 45 8.02 -5.09 23.44
N ARG A 46 8.23 -4.75 22.15
CA ARG A 46 9.52 -4.27 21.64
C ARG A 46 9.72 -2.78 21.86
N ALA A 47 8.65 -1.99 21.84
CA ALA A 47 8.69 -0.55 22.10
C ALA A 47 9.12 -0.23 23.53
N ASP A 48 9.67 0.98 23.74
CA ASP A 48 10.03 1.48 25.07
C ASP A 48 8.80 1.60 25.99
N ARG A 49 7.63 1.96 25.39
CA ARG A 49 6.34 2.02 26.07
C ARG A 49 5.22 1.56 25.15
N ALA A 50 4.17 1.01 25.75
CA ALA A 50 2.92 0.75 25.05
C ALA A 50 1.75 1.31 25.88
N VAL A 51 0.76 1.89 25.18
CA VAL A 51 -0.47 2.41 25.81
C VAL A 51 -1.69 1.81 25.11
N VAL A 52 -2.70 1.46 25.91
CA VAL A 52 -3.97 0.97 25.36
C VAL A 52 -4.80 2.16 24.91
N ILE A 53 -5.16 2.17 23.62
CA ILE A 53 -5.93 3.24 22.98
C ILE A 53 -7.40 2.91 22.79
N GLY A 54 -7.84 1.73 23.25
CA GLY A 54 -9.24 1.32 23.17
C GLY A 54 -9.42 -0.19 23.05
N PRO A 55 -10.67 -0.66 22.92
CA PRO A 55 -11.01 -2.06 22.76
C PRO A 55 -10.56 -2.60 21.40
N ALA A 56 -10.76 -3.92 21.16
CA ALA A 56 -10.29 -4.59 19.96
C ALA A 56 -10.82 -4.05 18.62
N PRO A 57 -12.12 -3.67 18.46
CA PRO A 57 -12.59 -3.13 17.18
C PRO A 57 -11.84 -1.88 16.76
N ALA A 58 -11.39 -1.83 15.50
CA ALA A 58 -10.61 -0.71 14.98
C ALA A 58 -11.34 0.65 15.07
N ALA A 59 -12.66 0.65 14.87
CA ALA A 59 -13.50 1.85 14.97
C ALA A 59 -13.50 2.48 16.39
N GLU A 60 -13.14 1.71 17.40
CA GLU A 60 -13.10 2.14 18.79
C GLU A 60 -11.65 2.35 19.31
N SER A 61 -10.65 2.13 18.46
CA SER A 61 -9.23 2.22 18.80
C SER A 61 -8.41 2.87 17.68
N TYR A 62 -7.89 2.11 16.72
CA TYR A 62 -6.96 2.57 15.67
C TYR A 62 -7.56 3.59 14.69
N LEU A 63 -8.89 3.69 14.56
CA LEU A 63 -9.57 4.67 13.72
C LEU A 63 -10.04 5.92 14.52
N ARG A 64 -9.63 6.04 15.78
CA ARG A 64 -9.93 7.16 16.66
C ARG A 64 -8.77 8.16 16.67
N ASP A 65 -8.80 9.13 15.75
CA ASP A 65 -7.79 10.18 15.64
C ASP A 65 -7.62 11.00 16.92
N ASP A 66 -8.71 11.22 17.67
CA ASP A 66 -8.71 11.89 18.96
C ASP A 66 -7.94 11.10 20.04
N LEU A 67 -8.16 9.79 20.13
CA LEU A 67 -7.46 8.93 21.08
C LEU A 67 -5.96 8.80 20.74
N VAL A 68 -5.64 8.68 19.44
CA VAL A 68 -4.25 8.63 18.97
C VAL A 68 -3.48 9.89 19.37
N VAL A 69 -4.04 11.08 19.10
CA VAL A 69 -3.39 12.35 19.44
C VAL A 69 -3.30 12.54 20.97
N GLN A 70 -4.36 12.23 21.72
CA GLN A 70 -4.33 12.30 23.17
C GLN A 70 -3.28 11.36 23.79
N ALA A 71 -3.15 10.13 23.27
CA ALA A 71 -2.15 9.18 23.73
C ALA A 71 -0.73 9.64 23.42
N ALA A 72 -0.50 10.20 22.22
CA ALA A 72 0.79 10.78 21.84
C ALA A 72 1.20 11.93 22.76
N LEU A 73 0.28 12.86 23.03
CA LEU A 73 0.51 13.99 23.96
C LEU A 73 0.73 13.50 25.40
N GLY A 74 -0.12 12.59 25.89
CA GLY A 74 -0.04 12.06 27.25
C GLY A 74 1.22 11.22 27.51
N THR A 75 1.91 10.80 26.45
CA THR A 75 3.20 10.09 26.52
C THR A 75 4.38 10.94 26.11
N GLU A 76 4.14 12.25 25.92
CA GLU A 76 5.17 13.25 25.56
C GLU A 76 5.93 12.90 24.30
N CYS A 77 5.22 12.38 23.27
CA CYS A 77 5.79 12.13 21.96
C CYS A 77 5.95 13.44 21.18
N ASP A 78 6.96 13.50 20.31
CA ASP A 78 7.23 14.63 19.41
C ASP A 78 6.54 14.43 18.05
N ALA A 79 6.33 13.16 17.66
CA ALA A 79 5.82 12.80 16.34
C ALA A 79 4.85 11.60 16.39
N ILE A 80 4.01 11.51 15.37
CA ILE A 80 3.12 10.37 15.11
C ILE A 80 3.52 9.72 13.79
N HIS A 81 3.80 8.42 13.81
CA HIS A 81 4.00 7.61 12.61
C HIS A 81 2.76 6.73 12.37
N PRO A 82 2.00 6.97 11.30
CA PRO A 82 0.74 6.24 11.07
C PRO A 82 0.94 4.88 10.38
N GLY A 83 2.13 4.60 9.80
CA GLY A 83 2.38 3.42 8.99
C GLY A 83 1.54 3.40 7.70
N TYR A 84 0.87 2.28 7.43
CA TYR A 84 -0.12 2.14 6.37
C TYR A 84 -1.46 1.60 6.91
N GLY A 85 -2.56 1.79 6.16
CA GLY A 85 -3.92 1.45 6.63
C GLY A 85 -4.40 2.36 7.77
N PHE A 86 -5.54 2.04 8.37
CA PHE A 86 -6.18 2.83 9.42
C PHE A 86 -6.22 4.34 9.13
N LEU A 87 -5.47 5.14 9.89
CA LEU A 87 -5.45 6.60 9.78
C LEU A 87 -4.26 7.14 8.96
N SER A 88 -3.51 6.28 8.26
CA SER A 88 -2.31 6.71 7.54
C SER A 88 -2.56 7.71 6.41
N GLU A 89 -3.78 7.71 5.86
CA GLU A 89 -4.23 8.65 4.83
C GLU A 89 -5.34 9.58 5.35
N SER A 90 -5.35 9.85 6.67
CA SER A 90 -6.34 10.73 7.29
C SER A 90 -5.82 12.17 7.37
N PRO A 91 -6.33 13.10 6.53
CA PRO A 91 -5.97 14.51 6.63
C PRO A 91 -6.36 15.09 7.99
N LYS A 92 -7.43 14.57 8.59
CA LYS A 92 -7.90 14.98 9.91
C LYS A 92 -6.89 14.63 11.02
N LEU A 93 -6.25 13.44 10.97
CA LEU A 93 -5.20 13.09 11.92
C LEU A 93 -3.97 13.99 11.73
N ALA A 94 -3.55 14.23 10.49
CA ALA A 94 -2.40 15.09 10.19
C ALA A 94 -2.62 16.52 10.69
N ALA A 95 -3.77 17.12 10.38
CA ALA A 95 -4.14 18.46 10.85
C ALA A 95 -4.19 18.53 12.37
N ARG A 96 -4.88 17.57 13.02
CA ARG A 96 -4.99 17.53 14.49
C ARG A 96 -3.64 17.34 15.17
N ALA A 97 -2.74 16.54 14.61
CA ALA A 97 -1.38 16.40 15.12
C ALA A 97 -0.64 17.75 15.08
N GLN A 98 -0.68 18.43 13.94
CA GLN A 98 -0.04 19.74 13.75
C GLN A 98 -0.62 20.83 14.68
N GLU A 99 -1.95 20.89 14.83
CA GLU A 99 -2.62 21.82 15.74
C GLU A 99 -2.18 21.65 17.20
N ASN A 100 -1.76 20.44 17.57
CA ASN A 100 -1.28 20.11 18.92
C ASN A 100 0.25 20.09 19.03
N GLY A 101 0.97 20.58 18.02
CA GLY A 101 2.42 20.69 18.03
C GLY A 101 3.17 19.39 17.81
N LEU A 102 2.47 18.33 17.36
CA LEU A 102 3.06 17.04 17.00
C LEU A 102 3.46 17.03 15.52
N ILE A 103 4.58 16.40 15.21
CA ILE A 103 5.00 16.16 13.83
C ILE A 103 4.24 14.93 13.29
N PHE A 104 3.50 15.09 12.20
CA PHE A 104 2.94 13.96 11.47
C PHE A 104 3.98 13.43 10.48
N ILE A 105 4.33 12.15 10.58
CA ILE A 105 5.31 11.51 9.68
C ILE A 105 4.56 11.04 8.44
N GLY A 106 4.55 11.91 7.44
CA GLY A 106 3.80 11.76 6.19
C GLY A 106 3.68 13.08 5.44
N PRO A 107 2.88 13.13 4.38
CA PRO A 107 2.66 14.36 3.61
C PRO A 107 1.77 15.36 4.37
N PRO A 108 1.71 16.62 3.88
CA PRO A 108 0.79 17.64 4.41
C PRO A 108 -0.68 17.22 4.29
N ALA A 109 -1.53 17.70 5.20
CA ALA A 109 -2.96 17.38 5.22
C ALA A 109 -3.66 17.75 3.91
N GLU A 110 -3.30 18.90 3.30
CA GLU A 110 -3.87 19.38 2.04
C GLU A 110 -3.59 18.43 0.87
N VAL A 111 -2.40 17.80 0.87
CA VAL A 111 -2.03 16.80 -0.14
C VAL A 111 -2.83 15.51 0.05
N MET A 112 -3.07 15.11 1.32
CA MET A 112 -3.94 13.97 1.62
C MET A 112 -5.39 14.23 1.23
N GLU A 113 -5.91 15.43 1.45
CA GLU A 113 -7.26 15.81 1.03
C GLU A 113 -7.41 15.75 -0.49
N LEU A 114 -6.39 16.21 -1.22
CA LEU A 114 -6.35 16.13 -2.68
C LEU A 114 -6.34 14.66 -3.14
N SER A 115 -5.48 13.83 -2.55
CA SER A 115 -5.33 12.41 -2.92
C SER A 115 -6.58 11.59 -2.60
N GLY A 116 -7.32 11.95 -1.55
CA GLY A 116 -8.56 11.30 -1.14
C GLY A 116 -9.74 11.53 -2.09
N ASP A 117 -9.68 12.57 -2.93
CA ASP A 117 -10.65 12.84 -4.00
C ASP A 117 -10.06 12.45 -5.36
N LYS A 118 -10.49 11.30 -5.87
CA LYS A 118 -9.94 10.73 -7.12
C LYS A 118 -10.14 11.64 -8.33
N LEU A 119 -11.24 12.38 -8.39
CA LEU A 119 -11.50 13.30 -9.51
C LEU A 119 -10.51 14.47 -9.48
N ARG A 120 -10.30 15.07 -8.31
CA ARG A 120 -9.31 16.14 -8.14
C ARG A 120 -7.89 15.65 -8.40
N ALA A 121 -7.52 14.46 -7.89
CA ALA A 121 -6.20 13.89 -8.13
C ALA A 121 -5.94 13.66 -9.63
N ARG A 122 -6.94 13.14 -10.37
CA ARG A 122 -6.86 12.96 -11.83
C ARG A 122 -6.71 14.29 -12.58
N GLU A 123 -7.47 15.33 -12.18
CA GLU A 123 -7.34 16.66 -12.79
C GLU A 123 -5.95 17.24 -12.58
N GLU A 124 -5.38 17.14 -11.38
CA GLU A 124 -4.02 17.60 -11.10
C GLU A 124 -2.96 16.79 -11.84
N ALA A 125 -3.15 15.47 -11.97
CA ALA A 125 -2.28 14.61 -12.77
C ALA A 125 -2.29 15.05 -14.25
N ALA A 126 -3.46 15.28 -14.83
CA ALA A 126 -3.59 15.80 -16.20
C ALA A 126 -2.94 17.18 -16.38
N ARG A 127 -3.12 18.09 -15.40
CA ARG A 127 -2.44 19.42 -15.41
C ARG A 127 -0.93 19.30 -15.33
N ALA A 128 -0.42 18.31 -14.62
CA ALA A 128 1.01 17.98 -14.55
C ALA A 128 1.55 17.29 -15.81
N GLY A 129 0.69 17.01 -16.79
CA GLY A 129 1.05 16.32 -18.04
C GLY A 129 1.10 14.81 -17.94
N VAL A 130 0.58 14.23 -16.86
CA VAL A 130 0.51 12.79 -16.66
C VAL A 130 -0.71 12.23 -17.40
N PRO A 131 -0.58 11.19 -18.23
CA PRO A 131 -1.72 10.56 -18.92
C PRO A 131 -2.74 10.03 -17.93
N ILE A 132 -4.03 10.27 -18.20
CA ILE A 132 -5.16 9.73 -17.41
C ILE A 132 -6.04 8.88 -18.31
N LEU A 133 -6.63 7.81 -17.76
CA LEU A 133 -7.63 7.03 -18.51
C LEU A 133 -8.81 7.93 -18.91
N PRO A 134 -9.37 7.78 -20.10
CA PRO A 134 -10.66 8.39 -20.44
C PRO A 134 -11.70 8.05 -19.36
N GLY A 135 -12.35 9.06 -18.83
CA GLY A 135 -13.35 8.88 -17.79
C GLY A 135 -13.98 10.20 -17.39
N ARG A 136 -15.22 10.13 -16.90
CA ARG A 136 -16.03 11.30 -16.54
C ARG A 136 -16.93 11.01 -15.34
N GLU A 137 -17.11 12.01 -14.48
CA GLU A 137 -18.15 12.01 -13.46
C GLU A 137 -19.53 11.88 -14.11
N VAL A 138 -20.43 11.15 -13.47
CA VAL A 138 -21.85 11.05 -13.87
C VAL A 138 -22.65 11.97 -12.96
N ALA A 139 -22.85 13.20 -13.44
CA ALA A 139 -23.66 14.19 -12.73
C ALA A 139 -25.14 13.78 -12.70
N PRO A 140 -25.96 14.34 -11.78
CA PRO A 140 -27.38 14.00 -11.70
C PRO A 140 -28.20 14.29 -12.97
N GLU A 141 -27.75 15.24 -13.78
CA GLU A 141 -28.37 15.65 -15.05
C GLU A 141 -27.89 14.86 -16.27
N ASP A 142 -26.83 14.06 -16.14
CA ASP A 142 -26.28 13.26 -17.24
C ASP A 142 -27.15 12.02 -17.49
N ASP A 143 -27.22 11.58 -18.76
CA ASP A 143 -27.60 10.21 -19.10
C ASP A 143 -26.36 9.30 -18.95
N PRO A 144 -26.33 8.40 -17.98
CA PRO A 144 -25.18 7.52 -17.75
C PRO A 144 -24.83 6.64 -18.96
N ARG A 145 -25.82 6.27 -19.77
CA ARG A 145 -25.63 5.43 -20.95
C ARG A 145 -24.90 6.19 -22.06
N GLU A 146 -25.25 7.46 -22.27
CA GLU A 146 -24.55 8.32 -23.24
C GLU A 146 -23.07 8.49 -22.82
N VAL A 147 -22.81 8.70 -21.51
CA VAL A 147 -21.44 8.80 -20.98
C VAL A 147 -20.67 7.49 -21.22
N ALA A 148 -21.29 6.35 -20.97
CA ALA A 148 -20.65 5.04 -21.17
C ALA A 148 -20.43 4.72 -22.66
N ASP A 149 -21.36 5.11 -23.54
CA ASP A 149 -21.22 4.94 -24.99
C ASP A 149 -20.05 5.76 -25.56
N GLU A 150 -19.83 6.99 -25.04
CA GLU A 150 -18.68 7.82 -25.40
C GLU A 150 -17.36 7.19 -24.99
N LEU A 151 -17.31 6.50 -23.83
CA LEU A 151 -16.10 5.83 -23.32
C LEU A 151 -15.84 4.47 -23.99
N GLY A 152 -16.90 3.82 -24.47
CA GLY A 152 -16.89 2.47 -25.04
C GLY A 152 -16.94 1.38 -23.96
N TYR A 153 -17.92 0.46 -24.07
CA TYR A 153 -18.03 -0.69 -23.17
C TYR A 153 -16.91 -1.73 -23.39
N PRO A 154 -16.48 -2.46 -22.34
CA PRO A 154 -16.95 -2.32 -20.95
C PRO A 154 -16.38 -1.08 -20.24
N VAL A 155 -17.10 -0.57 -19.24
CA VAL A 155 -16.66 0.57 -18.42
C VAL A 155 -16.59 0.19 -16.94
N LEU A 156 -15.68 0.84 -16.22
CA LEU A 156 -15.62 0.76 -14.76
C LEU A 156 -16.49 1.85 -14.13
N VAL A 157 -17.30 1.46 -13.17
CA VAL A 157 -18.03 2.35 -12.27
C VAL A 157 -17.22 2.48 -11.00
N LYS A 158 -16.81 3.70 -10.64
CA LYS A 158 -15.94 3.97 -9.47
C LYS A 158 -16.54 5.08 -8.60
N ALA A 159 -16.40 4.95 -7.27
CA ALA A 159 -16.66 6.05 -6.34
C ALA A 159 -15.60 7.13 -6.46
N ALA A 160 -15.97 8.41 -6.35
CA ALA A 160 -15.04 9.53 -6.35
C ALA A 160 -14.22 9.58 -5.06
N GLY A 161 -14.82 9.26 -3.92
CA GLY A 161 -14.15 9.15 -2.62
C GLY A 161 -13.70 7.72 -2.33
N GLY A 162 -12.70 7.58 -1.45
CA GLY A 162 -12.19 6.30 -0.97
C GLY A 162 -11.07 5.70 -1.83
N GLY A 163 -10.50 4.58 -1.33
CA GLY A 163 -9.33 3.92 -1.91
C GLY A 163 -9.37 2.39 -1.76
N GLY A 164 -8.29 1.71 -2.16
CA GLY A 164 -8.10 0.28 -1.97
C GLY A 164 -9.02 -0.62 -2.81
N GLY A 165 -9.45 -0.15 -3.99
CA GLY A 165 -10.26 -0.95 -4.93
C GLY A 165 -11.70 -1.21 -4.50
N ARG A 166 -12.16 -0.67 -3.38
CA ARG A 166 -13.53 -0.83 -2.89
C ARG A 166 -14.51 -0.02 -3.75
N GLY A 167 -15.65 -0.64 -4.08
CA GLY A 167 -16.71 0.02 -4.85
C GLY A 167 -16.45 0.10 -6.36
N ILE A 168 -15.42 -0.59 -6.89
CA ILE A 168 -15.21 -0.71 -8.34
C ILE A 168 -16.13 -1.80 -8.88
N LYS A 169 -16.87 -1.48 -9.95
CA LYS A 169 -17.75 -2.43 -10.63
C LYS A 169 -17.54 -2.34 -12.13
N LEU A 170 -17.58 -3.48 -12.81
CA LEU A 170 -17.45 -3.56 -14.27
C LEU A 170 -18.85 -3.67 -14.88
N ALA A 171 -19.23 -2.69 -15.68
CA ALA A 171 -20.43 -2.73 -16.51
C ALA A 171 -20.06 -3.15 -17.93
N LYS A 172 -20.59 -4.29 -18.38
CA LYS A 172 -20.31 -4.85 -19.71
C LYS A 172 -21.12 -4.19 -20.81
N ASP A 173 -22.29 -3.69 -20.42
CA ASP A 173 -23.26 -3.05 -21.32
C ASP A 173 -24.18 -2.08 -20.53
N GLY A 174 -25.08 -1.41 -21.25
CA GLY A 174 -26.02 -0.46 -20.67
C GLY A 174 -27.09 -1.08 -19.76
N ASP A 175 -27.37 -2.37 -19.88
CA ASP A 175 -28.41 -3.02 -19.06
C ASP A 175 -27.83 -3.31 -17.64
N GLU A 176 -26.53 -3.59 -17.52
CA GLU A 176 -25.86 -3.74 -16.23
C GLU A 176 -25.60 -2.38 -15.56
N LEU A 177 -25.34 -1.32 -16.35
CA LEU A 177 -24.83 -0.03 -15.88
C LEU A 177 -25.73 0.62 -14.84
N ASP A 178 -27.04 0.72 -15.09
CA ASP A 178 -27.99 1.44 -14.22
C ASP A 178 -28.03 0.83 -12.81
N ASN A 179 -28.04 -0.50 -12.73
CA ASN A 179 -28.02 -1.22 -11.45
C ASN A 179 -26.70 -1.02 -10.72
N LEU A 180 -25.56 -1.10 -11.44
CA LEU A 180 -24.23 -0.97 -10.87
C LEU A 180 -23.94 0.46 -10.39
N LEU A 181 -24.45 1.48 -11.09
CA LEU A 181 -24.37 2.88 -10.67
C LEU A 181 -25.13 3.12 -9.37
N SER A 182 -26.39 2.65 -9.30
CA SER A 182 -27.22 2.79 -8.10
C SER A 182 -26.55 2.14 -6.88
N LEU A 183 -26.02 0.92 -7.07
CA LEU A 183 -25.31 0.20 -6.03
C LEU A 183 -24.00 0.92 -5.61
N ALA A 184 -23.22 1.40 -6.58
CA ALA A 184 -21.97 2.13 -6.32
C ALA A 184 -22.21 3.42 -5.54
N ARG A 185 -23.24 4.21 -5.89
CA ARG A 185 -23.62 5.43 -5.16
C ARG A 185 -24.02 5.12 -3.71
N SER A 186 -24.86 4.11 -3.51
CA SER A 186 -25.30 3.69 -2.17
C SER A 186 -24.13 3.23 -1.29
N GLU A 187 -23.24 2.41 -1.84
CA GLU A 187 -22.05 1.94 -1.12
C GLU A 187 -21.09 3.10 -0.80
N ALA A 188 -20.86 4.02 -1.76
CA ALA A 188 -20.00 5.17 -1.59
C ALA A 188 -20.53 6.13 -0.52
N GLY A 189 -21.83 6.44 -0.55
CA GLY A 189 -22.50 7.27 0.46
C GLY A 189 -22.39 6.66 1.85
N ALA A 190 -22.60 5.35 1.98
CA ALA A 190 -22.52 4.65 3.26
C ALA A 190 -21.09 4.56 3.80
N ALA A 191 -20.08 4.33 2.93
CA ALA A 191 -18.71 4.11 3.32
C ALA A 191 -17.91 5.39 3.50
N PHE A 192 -18.16 6.41 2.67
CA PHE A 192 -17.32 7.61 2.55
C PHE A 192 -18.09 8.93 2.78
N GLY A 193 -19.44 8.87 2.85
CA GLY A 193 -20.28 10.08 2.92
C GLY A 193 -20.32 10.89 1.63
N ASP A 194 -19.87 10.33 0.51
CA ASP A 194 -19.82 10.95 -0.82
C ASP A 194 -20.42 9.97 -1.84
N GLU A 195 -21.53 10.35 -2.45
CA GLU A 195 -22.26 9.53 -3.43
C GLU A 195 -21.78 9.75 -4.87
N ARG A 196 -20.78 10.64 -5.09
CA ARG A 196 -20.26 10.89 -6.44
C ARG A 196 -19.62 9.64 -7.01
N VAL A 197 -19.96 9.33 -8.25
CA VAL A 197 -19.41 8.23 -9.03
C VAL A 197 -18.97 8.73 -10.40
N TYR A 198 -17.96 8.07 -10.96
CA TYR A 198 -17.50 8.33 -12.31
C TYR A 198 -17.36 7.03 -13.10
N LEU A 199 -17.49 7.14 -14.41
CA LEU A 199 -17.21 6.06 -15.35
C LEU A 199 -15.81 6.23 -15.90
N GLU A 200 -15.11 5.12 -16.10
CA GLU A 200 -13.76 5.08 -16.63
C GLU A 200 -13.60 3.93 -17.62
N ARG A 201 -12.83 4.14 -18.68
CA ARG A 201 -12.48 3.11 -19.65
C ARG A 201 -11.84 1.91 -18.95
N PHE A 202 -12.29 0.71 -19.28
CA PHE A 202 -11.71 -0.52 -18.80
C PHE A 202 -10.49 -0.92 -19.65
N VAL A 203 -9.41 -1.33 -19.00
CA VAL A 203 -8.22 -1.89 -19.63
C VAL A 203 -8.22 -3.39 -19.36
N ALA A 204 -8.40 -4.19 -20.42
CA ALA A 204 -8.61 -5.64 -20.28
C ALA A 204 -7.34 -6.38 -19.86
N ASN A 205 -6.19 -6.06 -20.46
CA ASN A 205 -4.90 -6.67 -20.16
C ASN A 205 -4.04 -5.69 -19.36
N ALA A 206 -4.51 -5.35 -18.15
CA ALA A 206 -3.89 -4.33 -17.32
C ALA A 206 -2.75 -4.89 -16.47
N ARG A 207 -1.62 -4.16 -16.42
CA ARG A 207 -0.62 -4.32 -15.36
C ARG A 207 -0.74 -3.16 -14.38
N HIS A 208 -0.56 -3.46 -13.11
CA HIS A 208 -0.54 -2.47 -12.05
C HIS A 208 0.92 -2.14 -11.72
N LEU A 209 1.36 -0.98 -12.17
CA LEU A 209 2.69 -0.46 -11.90
C LEU A 209 2.59 0.71 -10.92
N GLU A 210 3.60 0.87 -10.09
CA GLU A 210 3.62 1.97 -9.15
C GLU A 210 5.04 2.51 -8.95
N VAL A 211 5.17 3.81 -8.73
CA VAL A 211 6.46 4.49 -8.57
C VAL A 211 6.60 5.01 -7.15
N GLN A 212 7.65 4.56 -6.46
CA GLN A 212 8.01 5.08 -5.15
C GLN A 212 8.61 6.47 -5.29
N ILE A 213 8.00 7.48 -4.68
CA ILE A 213 8.53 8.84 -4.62
C ILE A 213 9.01 9.21 -3.23
N ALA A 214 9.98 10.11 -3.18
CA ALA A 214 10.46 10.75 -1.96
C ALA A 214 10.67 12.24 -2.22
N ALA A 215 10.18 13.08 -1.29
CA ALA A 215 10.32 14.54 -1.39
C ALA A 215 10.59 15.15 -0.02
N ASP A 216 11.56 16.10 0.03
CA ASP A 216 11.88 16.80 1.26
C ASP A 216 11.29 18.22 1.31
N ALA A 217 11.54 18.94 2.39
CA ALA A 217 11.12 20.31 2.57
C ALA A 217 12.06 21.34 1.88
N HIS A 218 13.15 20.87 1.27
CA HIS A 218 14.21 21.69 0.66
C HIS A 218 14.09 21.75 -0.86
N GLY A 219 13.08 21.08 -1.43
CA GLY A 219 12.78 21.10 -2.87
C GLY A 219 13.39 19.94 -3.65
N ALA A 220 13.96 18.93 -2.98
CA ALA A 220 14.39 17.71 -3.63
C ALA A 220 13.20 16.77 -3.83
N PHE A 221 13.09 16.19 -5.05
CA PHE A 221 12.12 15.19 -5.45
C PHE A 221 12.85 14.10 -6.23
N VAL A 222 12.70 12.86 -5.81
CA VAL A 222 13.30 11.70 -6.45
C VAL A 222 12.28 10.58 -6.56
N HIS A 223 12.51 9.67 -7.50
CA HIS A 223 11.87 8.34 -7.49
C HIS A 223 12.88 7.28 -7.08
N LEU A 224 12.40 6.21 -6.47
CA LEU A 224 13.20 5.06 -6.03
C LEU A 224 12.90 3.81 -6.88
N GLY A 225 12.55 4.01 -8.15
CA GLY A 225 12.13 2.96 -9.06
C GLY A 225 10.64 2.64 -8.99
N GLU A 226 10.28 1.68 -9.80
CA GLU A 226 8.90 1.17 -9.90
C GLU A 226 8.79 -0.25 -9.33
N ARG A 227 7.56 -0.60 -8.97
CA ARG A 227 7.14 -1.95 -8.59
C ARG A 227 6.05 -2.44 -9.53
N ASP A 228 6.00 -3.74 -9.76
CA ASP A 228 4.86 -4.41 -10.38
C ASP A 228 4.02 -5.09 -9.30
N CYS A 229 2.74 -4.73 -9.26
CA CYS A 229 1.76 -5.24 -8.32
C CYS A 229 0.59 -5.93 -9.03
N SER A 230 0.84 -6.51 -10.21
CA SER A 230 -0.21 -7.10 -11.05
C SER A 230 -0.75 -8.41 -10.49
N VAL A 231 0.02 -9.14 -9.68
CA VAL A 231 -0.50 -10.35 -9.02
C VAL A 231 -1.39 -9.96 -7.86
N GLN A 232 -2.66 -9.88 -8.12
CA GLN A 232 -3.66 -9.44 -7.14
C GLN A 232 -4.94 -10.26 -7.26
N ARG A 233 -5.75 -10.25 -6.20
CA ARG A 233 -7.07 -10.84 -6.15
C ARG A 233 -8.07 -9.78 -5.70
N ARG A 234 -9.11 -9.54 -6.50
CA ARG A 234 -10.13 -8.52 -6.21
C ARG A 234 -9.50 -7.18 -5.80
N TYR A 235 -8.51 -6.73 -6.56
CA TYR A 235 -7.72 -5.53 -6.31
C TYR A 235 -6.86 -5.55 -5.03
N GLN A 236 -6.70 -6.70 -4.37
CA GLN A 236 -5.78 -6.90 -3.26
C GLN A 236 -4.49 -7.54 -3.78
N LYS A 237 -3.37 -6.87 -3.58
CA LYS A 237 -2.04 -7.32 -3.98
C LYS A 237 -1.65 -8.57 -3.18
N VAL A 238 -1.02 -9.55 -3.84
CA VAL A 238 -0.63 -10.85 -3.26
C VAL A 238 0.86 -11.10 -3.40
N ILE A 239 1.43 -10.74 -4.56
CA ILE A 239 2.87 -10.77 -4.83
C ILE A 239 3.22 -9.47 -5.53
N GLU A 240 4.32 -8.84 -5.09
CA GLU A 240 4.86 -7.62 -5.66
C GLU A 240 6.33 -7.80 -5.98
N GLU A 241 6.81 -7.11 -7.01
CA GLU A 241 8.21 -7.22 -7.43
C GLU A 241 8.81 -5.89 -7.89
N ALA A 242 10.11 -5.75 -7.73
CA ALA A 242 10.91 -4.63 -8.21
C ALA A 242 12.26 -5.11 -8.76
N PRO A 243 12.72 -4.54 -9.90
CA PRO A 243 11.97 -3.71 -10.84
C PRO A 243 10.89 -4.52 -11.60
N ALA A 244 9.94 -3.86 -12.24
CA ALA A 244 8.88 -4.51 -13.02
C ALA A 244 9.48 -5.35 -14.17
N PRO A 245 9.09 -6.64 -14.30
CA PRO A 245 9.63 -7.51 -15.35
C PRO A 245 9.14 -7.05 -16.73
N ASN A 246 9.97 -7.25 -17.76
CA ASN A 246 9.63 -6.98 -19.16
C ASN A 246 9.09 -5.56 -19.43
N LEU A 247 9.38 -4.59 -18.58
CA LEU A 247 8.97 -3.21 -18.78
C LEU A 247 9.97 -2.53 -19.72
N ASP A 248 9.45 -1.97 -20.83
CA ASP A 248 10.26 -1.22 -21.77
C ASP A 248 10.97 -0.03 -21.10
N PRO A 249 12.28 0.19 -21.33
CA PRO A 249 13.04 1.27 -20.71
C PRO A 249 12.46 2.67 -20.94
N ALA A 250 11.87 2.94 -22.11
CA ALA A 250 11.25 4.23 -22.37
C ALA A 250 9.98 4.42 -21.53
N THR A 251 9.16 3.39 -21.41
CA THR A 251 7.98 3.39 -20.55
C THR A 251 8.37 3.57 -19.07
N ARG A 252 9.40 2.84 -18.60
CA ARG A 252 9.93 3.02 -17.24
C ARG A 252 10.34 4.46 -16.97
N ASN A 253 11.10 5.05 -17.88
CA ASN A 253 11.56 6.41 -17.76
C ASN A 253 10.39 7.42 -17.78
N ALA A 254 9.37 7.20 -18.58
CA ALA A 254 8.18 8.03 -18.63
C ALA A 254 7.41 7.96 -17.31
N LEU A 255 7.06 6.77 -16.84
CA LEU A 255 6.35 6.56 -15.56
C LEU A 255 7.05 7.25 -14.39
N THR A 256 8.37 7.06 -14.27
CA THR A 256 9.13 7.61 -13.14
C THR A 256 9.25 9.14 -13.23
N ALA A 257 9.42 9.70 -14.44
CA ALA A 257 9.45 11.16 -14.64
C ALA A 257 8.08 11.79 -14.36
N GLU A 258 6.99 11.18 -14.81
CA GLU A 258 5.63 11.63 -14.60
C GLU A 258 5.22 11.58 -13.11
N ALA A 259 5.59 10.52 -12.40
CA ALA A 259 5.37 10.42 -10.96
C ALA A 259 6.04 11.57 -10.19
N VAL A 260 7.29 11.89 -10.53
CA VAL A 260 8.02 13.04 -9.95
C VAL A 260 7.39 14.37 -10.36
N ALA A 261 6.96 14.52 -11.61
CA ALA A 261 6.28 15.74 -12.08
C ALA A 261 4.98 15.99 -11.33
N PHE A 262 4.16 14.94 -11.16
CA PHE A 262 2.93 15.00 -10.39
C PHE A 262 3.19 15.37 -8.92
N ALA A 263 4.14 14.68 -8.27
CA ALA A 263 4.51 14.97 -6.88
C ALA A 263 4.92 16.44 -6.68
N LYS A 264 5.69 17.00 -7.63
CA LYS A 264 6.07 18.43 -7.62
C LYS A 264 4.86 19.34 -7.78
N ALA A 265 3.95 19.01 -8.70
CA ALA A 265 2.78 19.83 -8.99
C ALA A 265 1.86 19.98 -7.78
N ILE A 266 1.70 18.92 -6.99
CA ILE A 266 0.84 18.91 -5.78
C ILE A 266 1.58 19.32 -4.50
N GLY A 267 2.87 19.69 -4.58
CA GLY A 267 3.67 20.06 -3.41
C GLY A 267 3.88 18.91 -2.41
N TYR A 268 4.05 17.68 -2.93
CA TYR A 268 4.24 16.47 -2.11
C TYR A 268 5.43 16.61 -1.17
N ARG A 269 5.34 15.97 -0.01
CA ARG A 269 6.42 15.87 0.96
C ARG A 269 6.38 14.51 1.66
N ASN A 270 7.53 14.01 2.06
CA ASN A 270 7.74 12.68 2.63
C ASN A 270 7.66 11.59 1.54
N LEU A 271 7.40 10.33 1.91
CA LEU A 271 7.29 9.22 0.97
C LEU A 271 5.86 9.03 0.51
N GLY A 272 5.71 8.67 -0.74
CA GLY A 272 4.43 8.29 -1.33
C GLY A 272 4.62 7.42 -2.55
N THR A 273 3.51 6.94 -3.10
CA THR A 273 3.52 6.04 -4.25
C THR A 273 2.50 6.52 -5.26
N VAL A 274 2.95 6.74 -6.49
CA VAL A 274 2.06 7.07 -7.62
C VAL A 274 1.78 5.78 -8.39
N GLU A 275 0.52 5.39 -8.44
CA GLU A 275 0.05 4.17 -9.09
C GLU A 275 -0.41 4.44 -10.52
N PHE A 276 -0.09 3.50 -11.41
CA PHE A 276 -0.42 3.52 -12.84
C PHE A 276 -1.03 2.21 -13.26
N VAL A 277 -1.92 2.27 -14.23
CA VAL A 277 -2.32 1.13 -15.04
C VAL A 277 -1.59 1.19 -16.38
N LEU A 278 -0.92 0.09 -16.73
CA LEU A 278 -0.30 -0.11 -18.03
C LEU A 278 -1.17 -1.07 -18.83
N ASP A 279 -1.59 -0.67 -20.02
CA ASP A 279 -2.22 -1.56 -21.00
C ASP A 279 -1.11 -2.38 -21.68
N ALA A 280 -1.06 -3.67 -21.36
CA ALA A 280 -0.01 -4.56 -21.88
C ALA A 280 -0.13 -4.82 -23.40
N ASP A 281 -1.29 -4.58 -24.02
CA ASP A 281 -1.50 -4.78 -25.44
C ASP A 281 -1.01 -3.58 -26.26
N THR A 282 -1.15 -2.36 -25.74
CA THR A 282 -0.77 -1.13 -26.45
C THR A 282 0.54 -0.52 -25.94
N GLY A 283 0.94 -0.83 -24.71
CA GLY A 283 2.07 -0.19 -24.01
C GLY A 283 1.75 1.22 -23.48
N GLU A 284 0.49 1.69 -23.60
CA GLU A 284 0.04 2.93 -23.00
C GLU A 284 -0.11 2.79 -21.48
N HIS A 285 0.25 3.83 -20.76
CA HIS A 285 0.08 3.86 -19.30
C HIS A 285 -0.69 5.10 -18.85
N PHE A 286 -1.38 4.98 -17.73
CA PHE A 286 -2.26 6.01 -17.23
C PHE A 286 -2.19 6.08 -15.70
N PHE A 287 -2.26 7.30 -15.18
CA PHE A 287 -2.37 7.56 -13.75
C PHE A 287 -3.62 6.87 -13.18
N LEU A 288 -3.44 6.19 -12.06
CA LEU A 288 -4.53 5.55 -11.32
C LEU A 288 -4.87 6.33 -10.05
N GLU A 289 -3.91 6.43 -9.13
CA GLU A 289 -4.05 7.15 -7.87
C GLU A 289 -2.67 7.48 -7.26
N ILE A 290 -2.67 8.24 -6.16
CA ILE A 290 -1.49 8.41 -5.32
C ILE A 290 -1.81 7.95 -3.91
N ASN A 291 -0.94 7.14 -3.33
CA ASN A 291 -1.01 6.73 -1.94
C ASN A 291 -0.07 7.59 -1.10
N CYS A 292 -0.67 8.34 -0.17
CA CYS A 292 0.00 9.34 0.66
C CYS A 292 0.62 8.72 1.93
N ARG A 293 1.28 7.57 1.80
CA ARG A 293 1.84 6.78 2.89
C ARG A 293 2.91 5.82 2.38
N ILE A 294 3.58 5.14 3.30
CA ILE A 294 4.36 3.97 2.94
C ILE A 294 3.44 2.83 2.50
N GLN A 295 3.88 2.00 1.56
CA GLN A 295 3.15 0.84 1.07
C GLN A 295 3.53 -0.42 1.84
N VAL A 296 2.66 -1.47 1.80
CA VAL A 296 2.97 -2.79 2.37
C VAL A 296 4.24 -3.33 1.71
N GLU A 297 4.32 -3.22 0.39
CA GLU A 297 5.35 -3.71 -0.52
C GLU A 297 6.60 -2.83 -0.62
N HIS A 298 6.77 -1.83 0.30
CA HIS A 298 7.99 -1.01 0.33
C HIS A 298 9.29 -1.83 0.45
N PRO A 299 9.31 -3.02 1.08
CA PRO A 299 10.53 -3.80 1.23
C PRO A 299 11.20 -4.22 -0.07
N VAL A 300 10.44 -4.43 -1.17
CA VAL A 300 11.09 -4.75 -2.46
C VAL A 300 11.89 -3.57 -3.02
N THR A 301 11.41 -2.34 -2.80
CA THR A 301 12.17 -1.13 -3.15
C THR A 301 13.40 -0.97 -2.25
N GLU A 302 13.27 -1.23 -0.95
CA GLU A 302 14.41 -1.22 -0.02
C GLU A 302 15.49 -2.22 -0.45
N ALA A 303 15.08 -3.44 -0.82
CA ALA A 303 15.97 -4.49 -1.23
C ALA A 303 16.80 -4.13 -2.48
N VAL A 304 16.17 -3.57 -3.52
CA VAL A 304 16.86 -3.21 -4.77
C VAL A 304 17.61 -1.88 -4.72
N THR A 305 17.26 -0.97 -3.77
CA THR A 305 17.92 0.34 -3.66
C THR A 305 18.94 0.41 -2.53
N GLY A 306 18.91 -0.55 -1.61
CA GLY A 306 19.73 -0.53 -0.39
C GLY A 306 19.38 0.62 0.57
N ARG A 307 18.16 1.20 0.49
CA ARG A 307 17.72 2.34 1.32
C ARG A 307 16.58 1.93 2.23
N ASP A 308 16.68 2.27 3.51
CA ASP A 308 15.58 2.12 4.46
C ASP A 308 14.54 3.24 4.26
N LEU A 309 13.33 2.86 3.87
CA LEU A 309 12.27 3.84 3.57
C LEU A 309 11.61 4.38 4.84
N VAL A 310 11.54 3.60 5.90
CA VAL A 310 10.98 4.06 7.19
C VAL A 310 11.93 5.05 7.86
N GLU A 311 13.25 4.79 7.85
CA GLU A 311 14.24 5.75 8.31
C GLU A 311 14.20 7.04 7.49
N LEU A 312 14.06 6.93 6.16
CA LEU A 312 13.94 8.09 5.28
C LEU A 312 12.71 8.94 5.62
N GLN A 313 11.56 8.31 5.94
CA GLN A 313 10.37 9.03 6.40
C GLN A 313 10.65 9.83 7.68
N LEU A 314 11.36 9.22 8.64
CA LEU A 314 11.73 9.86 9.91
C LEU A 314 12.66 11.04 9.70
N HIS A 315 13.69 10.89 8.86
CA HIS A 315 14.64 11.96 8.53
C HIS A 315 13.96 13.15 7.86
N ILE A 316 13.12 12.90 6.85
CA ILE A 316 12.38 13.97 6.17
C ILE A 316 11.45 14.70 7.14
N ALA A 317 10.75 13.96 8.01
CA ALA A 317 9.86 14.53 9.01
C ALA A 317 10.59 15.35 10.08
N ASP A 318 11.82 14.96 10.44
CA ASP A 318 12.69 15.76 11.33
C ASP A 318 13.21 17.04 10.67
N GLY A 319 13.02 17.20 9.34
CA GLY A 319 13.41 18.35 8.55
C GLY A 319 14.77 18.21 7.87
N ASP A 320 15.33 17.02 7.85
CA ASP A 320 16.57 16.74 7.12
C ASP A 320 16.33 16.76 5.60
N PRO A 321 17.32 17.15 4.79
CA PRO A 321 17.27 16.95 3.34
C PRO A 321 17.37 15.46 3.01
N LEU A 322 16.95 15.06 1.80
CA LEU A 322 17.06 13.66 1.32
C LEU A 322 18.48 13.09 1.44
N GLY A 323 19.51 13.95 1.32
CA GLY A 323 20.91 13.54 1.43
C GLY A 323 21.45 12.81 0.19
N PHE A 324 20.66 12.66 -0.86
CA PHE A 324 21.04 12.04 -2.13
C PHE A 324 20.21 12.66 -3.28
N THR A 325 20.67 12.43 -4.51
CA THR A 325 20.05 12.91 -5.75
C THR A 325 19.52 11.75 -6.57
N GLN A 326 18.80 12.02 -7.64
CA GLN A 326 18.29 10.99 -8.54
C GLN A 326 19.40 10.11 -9.13
N SER A 327 20.59 10.67 -9.39
CA SER A 327 21.73 9.92 -9.93
C SER A 327 22.34 8.93 -8.94
N ASP A 328 22.04 9.05 -7.65
CA ASP A 328 22.50 8.15 -6.59
C ASP A 328 21.56 6.96 -6.35
N VAL A 329 20.43 6.94 -7.07
CA VAL A 329 19.46 5.84 -7.01
C VAL A 329 19.83 4.81 -8.06
N VAL A 330 20.32 3.67 -7.60
CA VAL A 330 20.67 2.52 -8.44
C VAL A 330 19.80 1.36 -8.01
N LEU A 331 19.20 0.67 -8.97
CA LEU A 331 18.48 -0.58 -8.71
C LEU A 331 19.43 -1.75 -8.94
N ASP A 332 19.66 -2.55 -7.91
CA ASP A 332 20.54 -3.71 -7.94
C ASP A 332 19.74 -5.00 -7.79
N GLY A 333 19.95 -5.95 -8.67
CA GLY A 333 19.29 -7.24 -8.67
C GLY A 333 17.77 -7.17 -8.90
N HIS A 334 17.06 -8.12 -8.32
CA HIS A 334 15.61 -8.24 -8.38
C HIS A 334 15.04 -8.67 -7.03
N ALA A 335 13.96 -8.06 -6.58
CA ALA A 335 13.28 -8.40 -5.34
C ALA A 335 11.83 -8.75 -5.59
N ILE A 336 11.32 -9.76 -4.87
CA ILE A 336 9.92 -10.18 -4.89
C ILE A 336 9.45 -10.31 -3.43
N GLU A 337 8.28 -9.75 -3.14
CA GLU A 337 7.57 -9.91 -1.87
C GLU A 337 6.38 -10.83 -2.06
N CYS A 338 6.19 -11.79 -1.15
CA CYS A 338 5.00 -12.61 -1.03
C CYS A 338 4.28 -12.28 0.29
N ARG A 339 2.99 -11.96 0.21
CA ARG A 339 2.15 -11.76 1.40
C ARG A 339 1.61 -13.08 1.90
N LEU A 340 2.16 -13.56 3.01
CA LEU A 340 1.61 -14.73 3.71
C LEU A 340 0.44 -14.32 4.59
N ASN A 341 -0.75 -14.75 4.23
CA ASN A 341 -2.00 -14.41 4.90
C ASN A 341 -2.63 -15.63 5.58
N ALA A 342 -3.26 -15.41 6.74
CA ALA A 342 -4.10 -16.39 7.42
C ALA A 342 -5.47 -16.46 6.74
N GLU A 343 -5.56 -17.19 5.64
CA GLU A 343 -6.74 -17.30 4.78
C GLU A 343 -6.91 -18.72 4.26
N ASP A 344 -8.14 -19.23 4.32
CA ASP A 344 -8.53 -20.51 3.71
C ASP A 344 -8.89 -20.30 2.23
N VAL A 345 -7.93 -20.57 1.34
CA VAL A 345 -8.09 -20.42 -0.11
C VAL A 345 -9.20 -21.31 -0.65
N ALA A 346 -9.32 -22.55 -0.14
CA ALA A 346 -10.33 -23.51 -0.57
C ALA A 346 -11.76 -23.07 -0.23
N ARG A 347 -11.91 -22.21 0.78
CA ARG A 347 -13.17 -21.59 1.18
C ARG A 347 -13.34 -20.15 0.69
N GLY A 348 -12.76 -19.83 -0.46
CA GLY A 348 -12.89 -18.52 -1.07
C GLY A 348 -12.14 -17.42 -0.32
N PHE A 349 -11.00 -17.75 0.28
CA PHE A 349 -10.12 -16.85 1.05
C PHE A 349 -10.77 -16.34 2.34
N MET A 350 -11.53 -17.20 2.99
CA MET A 350 -12.12 -16.87 4.28
C MET A 350 -10.99 -16.62 5.29
N PRO A 351 -11.01 -15.51 6.06
CA PRO A 351 -10.04 -15.29 7.13
C PRO A 351 -9.98 -16.46 8.10
N SER A 352 -8.79 -16.87 8.50
CA SER A 352 -8.53 -17.96 9.44
C SER A 352 -7.90 -17.43 10.73
N PRO A 353 -8.65 -16.72 11.60
CA PRO A 353 -8.15 -16.26 12.87
C PRO A 353 -7.84 -17.43 13.79
N GLY A 354 -6.79 -17.31 14.60
CA GLY A 354 -6.40 -18.42 15.49
C GLY A 354 -5.11 -18.14 16.23
N THR A 355 -4.64 -19.13 16.96
CA THR A 355 -3.35 -19.09 17.67
C THR A 355 -2.38 -20.07 17.01
N LEU A 356 -1.20 -19.58 16.67
CA LEU A 356 -0.15 -20.36 16.04
C LEU A 356 0.46 -21.33 17.05
N SER A 357 0.31 -22.64 16.83
CA SER A 357 1.01 -23.66 17.60
C SER A 357 2.44 -23.85 17.09
N LEU A 358 2.65 -23.68 15.78
CA LEU A 358 3.94 -23.67 15.12
C LEU A 358 4.00 -22.51 14.11
N PHE A 359 5.11 -21.81 14.07
CA PHE A 359 5.45 -20.82 13.05
C PHE A 359 6.96 -20.77 12.91
N SER A 360 7.47 -21.38 11.85
CA SER A 360 8.90 -21.47 11.57
C SER A 360 9.14 -21.12 10.11
N ILE A 361 9.95 -20.10 9.89
CA ILE A 361 10.38 -19.65 8.56
C ILE A 361 11.86 -19.96 8.43
N PRO A 362 12.32 -20.57 7.31
CA PRO A 362 13.73 -20.90 7.13
C PRO A 362 14.61 -19.64 7.11
N ASP A 363 15.79 -19.74 7.67
CA ASP A 363 16.81 -18.68 7.66
C ASP A 363 17.67 -18.81 6.39
N LEU A 364 17.24 -18.12 5.33
CA LEU A 364 17.95 -18.07 4.04
C LEU A 364 18.64 -16.72 3.88
N ARG A 365 19.89 -16.72 3.43
CA ARG A 365 20.70 -15.50 3.30
C ARG A 365 20.05 -14.40 2.45
N GLN A 366 19.28 -14.79 1.43
CA GLN A 366 18.65 -13.88 0.46
C GLN A 366 17.19 -13.61 0.78
N LEU A 367 16.71 -14.06 1.95
CA LEU A 367 15.33 -13.89 2.43
C LEU A 367 15.30 -12.93 3.61
N ARG A 368 14.52 -11.87 3.49
CA ARG A 368 14.06 -11.02 4.58
C ARG A 368 12.63 -11.43 4.95
N VAL A 369 12.33 -11.43 6.24
CA VAL A 369 11.00 -11.72 6.74
C VAL A 369 10.53 -10.60 7.66
N ASP A 370 9.47 -9.91 7.24
CA ASP A 370 8.80 -8.91 8.06
C ASP A 370 7.55 -9.53 8.69
N THR A 371 7.59 -9.80 9.99
CA THR A 371 6.47 -10.40 10.73
C THR A 371 6.43 -9.90 12.17
N HIS A 372 5.23 -9.87 12.73
CA HIS A 372 4.97 -9.58 14.15
C HIS A 372 4.55 -10.83 14.94
N LEU A 373 4.60 -11.99 14.30
CA LEU A 373 4.12 -13.26 14.86
C LEU A 373 5.28 -14.17 15.27
N CYS A 374 5.01 -15.03 16.22
CA CYS A 374 5.89 -16.10 16.69
C CYS A 374 5.00 -17.25 17.19
N PRO A 375 5.53 -18.44 17.48
CA PRO A 375 4.78 -19.51 18.12
C PRO A 375 4.06 -19.01 19.39
N GLY A 376 2.79 -19.35 19.54
CA GLY A 376 1.89 -18.83 20.58
C GLY A 376 1.27 -17.47 20.25
N GLY A 377 1.65 -16.83 19.13
CA GLY A 377 1.03 -15.60 18.64
C GLY A 377 -0.40 -15.83 18.17
N THR A 378 -1.25 -14.80 18.30
CA THR A 378 -2.67 -14.88 17.92
C THR A 378 -2.94 -13.93 16.77
N ILE A 379 -3.67 -14.45 15.76
CA ILE A 379 -4.23 -13.66 14.67
C ILE A 379 -5.68 -13.35 15.05
N PRO A 380 -5.98 -12.08 15.42
CA PRO A 380 -7.32 -11.72 15.88
C PRO A 380 -8.28 -11.53 14.70
N PRO A 381 -9.59 -11.74 14.88
CA PRO A 381 -10.59 -11.60 13.82
C PRO A 381 -10.99 -10.14 13.52
N TYR A 382 -10.32 -9.16 14.09
CA TYR A 382 -10.70 -7.74 14.04
C TYR A 382 -9.97 -6.94 12.96
N TYR A 383 -8.89 -7.49 12.39
CA TYR A 383 -7.98 -6.78 11.49
C TYR A 383 -7.71 -7.61 10.23
N ASP A 384 -6.72 -7.18 9.44
CA ASP A 384 -6.26 -7.93 8.28
C ASP A 384 -5.68 -9.31 8.65
N SER A 385 -5.54 -10.17 7.64
CA SER A 385 -5.04 -11.53 7.77
C SER A 385 -3.53 -11.66 7.59
N LEU A 386 -2.79 -10.54 7.38
CA LEU A 386 -1.36 -10.55 7.08
C LEU A 386 -0.55 -11.12 8.27
N MET A 387 0.15 -12.21 8.02
CA MET A 387 1.01 -12.88 8.99
C MET A 387 2.47 -12.46 8.84
N ALA A 388 2.94 -12.47 7.61
CA ALA A 388 4.32 -12.13 7.27
C ALA A 388 4.42 -11.67 5.83
N LYS A 389 5.46 -10.89 5.54
CA LYS A 389 5.96 -10.63 4.20
C LYS A 389 7.26 -11.42 4.05
N LEU A 390 7.35 -12.22 3.00
CA LEU A 390 8.55 -12.95 2.61
C LEU A 390 9.15 -12.20 1.44
N ILE A 391 10.32 -11.59 1.63
CA ILE A 391 10.97 -10.74 0.65
C ILE A 391 12.29 -11.40 0.26
N ALA A 392 12.38 -11.92 -0.96
CA ALA A 392 13.63 -12.42 -1.50
C ALA A 392 14.31 -11.35 -2.37
N HIS A 393 15.64 -11.35 -2.35
CA HIS A 393 16.47 -10.48 -3.20
C HIS A 393 17.67 -11.27 -3.73
N ALA A 394 17.84 -11.28 -5.06
CA ALA A 394 18.94 -11.97 -5.74
C ALA A 394 19.42 -11.18 -6.98
N GLU A 395 20.48 -11.66 -7.63
CA GLU A 395 21.03 -11.03 -8.83
C GLU A 395 20.03 -10.92 -10.00
N GLY A 396 19.02 -11.81 -10.03
CA GLY A 396 18.01 -11.83 -11.09
C GLY A 396 16.72 -12.51 -10.66
N ARG A 397 15.68 -12.28 -11.47
CA ARG A 397 14.31 -12.64 -11.15
C ARG A 397 14.11 -14.15 -10.89
N ASP A 398 14.67 -15.03 -11.75
CA ASP A 398 14.54 -16.48 -11.58
C ASP A 398 15.15 -16.96 -10.27
N ALA A 399 16.33 -16.46 -9.93
CA ALA A 399 17.00 -16.78 -8.66
C ALA A 399 16.16 -16.29 -7.47
N THR A 400 15.53 -15.12 -7.57
CA THR A 400 14.65 -14.58 -6.54
C THR A 400 13.40 -15.45 -6.35
N ILE A 401 12.81 -15.93 -7.44
CA ILE A 401 11.66 -16.86 -7.40
C ILE A 401 12.07 -18.17 -6.71
N ASP A 402 13.23 -18.72 -7.04
CA ASP A 402 13.71 -19.98 -6.48
C ASP A 402 13.95 -19.89 -4.95
N VAL A 403 14.47 -18.76 -4.45
CA VAL A 403 14.60 -18.48 -3.00
C VAL A 403 13.23 -18.46 -2.30
N LEU A 404 12.20 -17.83 -2.93
CA LEU A 404 10.86 -17.82 -2.34
C LEU A 404 10.18 -19.18 -2.35
N LEU A 405 10.39 -19.97 -3.40
CA LEU A 405 9.88 -21.35 -3.44
C LEU A 405 10.49 -22.20 -2.32
N GLU A 406 11.82 -22.16 -2.17
CA GLU A 406 12.52 -22.84 -1.07
C GLU A 406 11.97 -22.38 0.28
N ALA A 407 11.83 -21.07 0.49
CA ALA A 407 11.32 -20.51 1.72
C ALA A 407 9.88 -20.94 2.04
N LEU A 408 9.02 -20.98 1.03
CA LEU A 408 7.63 -21.38 1.20
C LEU A 408 7.45 -22.92 1.35
N GLU A 409 8.30 -23.70 0.71
CA GLU A 409 8.30 -25.17 0.85
C GLU A 409 8.74 -25.60 2.26
N ASP A 410 9.73 -24.92 2.83
CA ASP A 410 10.29 -25.20 4.15
C ASP A 410 9.57 -24.44 5.30
N LEU A 411 8.57 -23.62 4.97
CA LEU A 411 7.75 -22.90 5.96
C LEU A 411 6.83 -23.85 6.71
N ASP A 412 6.91 -23.86 8.04
CA ASP A 412 5.98 -24.59 8.90
C ASP A 412 5.00 -23.65 9.61
N VAL A 413 3.71 -23.85 9.39
CA VAL A 413 2.63 -23.11 10.06
C VAL A 413 1.56 -24.08 10.52
N GLU A 414 1.20 -24.00 11.82
CA GLU A 414 0.09 -24.75 12.39
C GLU A 414 -0.80 -23.84 13.26
N GLY A 415 -2.09 -24.16 13.29
CA GLY A 415 -3.09 -23.47 14.09
C GLY A 415 -4.01 -22.56 13.28
N VAL A 416 -3.65 -22.26 12.02
CA VAL A 416 -4.47 -21.48 11.07
C VAL A 416 -4.27 -22.00 9.65
N GLU A 417 -5.26 -21.77 8.78
CA GLU A 417 -5.11 -21.96 7.33
C GLU A 417 -4.38 -20.75 6.72
N THR A 418 -3.60 -20.99 5.66
CA THR A 418 -2.84 -19.92 4.99
C THR A 418 -2.94 -20.02 3.47
N ASN A 419 -2.61 -18.92 2.79
CA ASN A 419 -2.49 -18.87 1.34
C ASN A 419 -1.15 -19.41 0.80
N ARG A 420 -0.33 -20.11 1.62
CA ARG A 420 0.99 -20.66 1.25
C ARG A 420 0.97 -21.46 -0.06
N ALA A 421 0.02 -22.40 -0.19
CA ALA A 421 -0.07 -23.23 -1.38
C ALA A 421 -0.37 -22.42 -2.66
N LEU A 422 -1.17 -21.36 -2.54
CA LEU A 422 -1.42 -20.43 -3.62
C LEU A 422 -0.13 -19.71 -4.05
N LEU A 423 0.64 -19.20 -3.10
CA LEU A 423 1.91 -18.51 -3.37
C LEU A 423 2.89 -19.43 -4.12
N ILE A 424 3.04 -20.68 -3.70
CA ILE A 424 3.86 -21.68 -4.39
C ILE A 424 3.34 -21.89 -5.83
N SER A 425 2.03 -22.05 -6.00
CA SER A 425 1.43 -22.27 -7.32
C SER A 425 1.67 -21.09 -8.27
N VAL A 426 1.59 -19.85 -7.76
CA VAL A 426 1.87 -18.63 -8.54
C VAL A 426 3.33 -18.57 -8.96
N LEU A 427 4.26 -18.73 -8.01
CA LEU A 427 5.71 -18.65 -8.26
C LEU A 427 6.19 -19.74 -9.24
N ALA A 428 5.59 -20.91 -9.19
CA ALA A 428 5.92 -22.03 -10.08
C ALA A 428 5.28 -21.90 -11.47
N HIS A 429 4.25 -21.02 -11.63
CA HIS A 429 3.51 -20.92 -12.88
C HIS A 429 4.36 -20.32 -14.01
N GLU A 430 4.25 -20.90 -15.21
CA GLU A 430 5.04 -20.47 -16.37
C GLU A 430 4.81 -19.02 -16.77
N ASP A 431 3.57 -18.53 -16.71
CA ASP A 431 3.26 -17.13 -17.03
C ASP A 431 3.90 -16.17 -16.04
N PHE A 432 3.87 -16.50 -14.72
CA PHE A 432 4.55 -15.70 -13.73
C PHE A 432 6.07 -15.69 -13.95
N ARG A 433 6.68 -16.86 -14.18
CA ARG A 433 8.11 -16.95 -14.48
C ARG A 433 8.52 -16.15 -15.72
N ARG A 434 7.65 -16.08 -16.73
CA ARG A 434 7.87 -15.25 -17.93
C ARG A 434 7.58 -13.75 -17.72
N GLY A 435 7.02 -13.35 -16.57
CA GLY A 435 6.58 -11.97 -16.32
C GLY A 435 5.40 -11.55 -17.22
N ALA A 436 4.52 -12.50 -17.57
CA ALA A 436 3.36 -12.32 -18.46
C ALA A 436 2.04 -12.39 -17.66
N VAL A 437 1.93 -11.58 -16.61
CA VAL A 437 0.77 -11.53 -15.73
C VAL A 437 0.06 -10.19 -15.82
N SER A 438 -1.28 -10.21 -15.67
CA SER A 438 -2.17 -9.05 -15.62
C SER A 438 -2.95 -9.03 -14.31
N THR A 439 -3.65 -7.95 -14.03
CA THR A 439 -4.39 -7.78 -12.76
C THR A 439 -5.52 -8.78 -12.55
N ASP A 440 -6.04 -9.40 -13.63
CA ASP A 440 -7.06 -10.44 -13.60
C ASP A 440 -6.48 -11.88 -13.72
N TRP A 441 -5.16 -11.99 -13.95
CA TRP A 441 -4.50 -13.26 -14.25
C TRP A 441 -4.67 -14.29 -13.14
N LEU A 442 -4.52 -13.88 -11.88
CA LEU A 442 -4.62 -14.81 -10.73
C LEU A 442 -5.99 -15.48 -10.66
N GLU A 443 -7.07 -14.73 -10.83
CA GLU A 443 -8.44 -15.25 -10.80
C GLU A 443 -8.74 -16.14 -12.01
N ARG A 444 -8.16 -15.84 -13.16
CA ARG A 444 -8.37 -16.59 -14.40
C ARG A 444 -7.55 -17.87 -14.49
N ALA A 445 -6.30 -17.85 -14.00
CA ALA A 445 -5.34 -18.93 -14.24
C ALA A 445 -5.20 -19.90 -13.07
N ILE A 446 -5.47 -19.48 -11.84
CA ILE A 446 -5.14 -20.26 -10.63
C ILE A 446 -6.34 -20.43 -9.70
N VAL A 447 -7.22 -19.44 -9.56
CA VAL A 447 -8.39 -19.45 -8.68
C VAL A 447 -9.65 -19.78 -9.47
#